data_0f9779ca694855cabc11efcaa139edb0
#
_entry.id   0f9779ca694855cabc11efcaa139edb0
#
_cell.length_a   1.000
_cell.length_b   1.000
_cell.length_c   1.000
_cell.angle_alpha   90.00
_cell.angle_beta   90.00
_cell.angle_gamma   90.00
#
_symmetry.space_group_name_H-M   'P 1'
#
loop_
_entity.id
_entity.type
_entity.pdbx_description
1 polymer ?
#
loop_
_entity_poly.entity_id
_entity_poly.type
_entity_poly.pdbx_seq_one_letter_code
_entity_poly.pdbx_strand_id
1 'polypeptide(L)'
;VWVAPRFTLAALVSLALPLFIVTMASQNLPGVAAIQSSGYGDRRSHGGDAGIPISPVITLTGVATLVLAPFGAFALNLSAITAAICMGHEAHADPAKRYTAAASCGLLYILIGIFGAAITGVLTAFPKELVAAIAGLALLGTIGGALTSALQHEPHREAAVITFLVTLSGVVVAGVGSAFWGVVAGVLALLVQHLGRSTLMRRPD
;
A
#
# COMPACT_ATOMS: atom_id res chain seq x y z
N VAL A 1 14.06 14.88 -16.32
CA VAL A 1 15.48 14.85 -15.86
C VAL A 1 15.98 13.43 -15.99
N TRP A 2 17.12 13.23 -16.67
CA TRP A 2 17.74 11.92 -16.79
C TRP A 2 18.60 11.64 -15.54
N VAL A 3 18.36 10.53 -14.86
CA VAL A 3 19.13 10.06 -13.71
C VAL A 3 19.81 8.74 -14.07
N ALA A 4 21.15 8.78 -14.20
CA ALA A 4 21.92 7.57 -14.51
C ALA A 4 21.84 6.59 -13.31
N PRO A 5 21.36 5.36 -13.50
CA PRO A 5 21.28 4.38 -12.42
C PRO A 5 22.69 4.00 -11.92
N ARG A 6 22.88 4.02 -10.61
CA ARG A 6 24.10 3.54 -9.96
C ARG A 6 23.75 2.35 -9.06
N PHE A 7 24.31 1.20 -9.40
CA PHE A 7 24.10 -0.02 -8.64
C PHE A 7 25.20 -0.20 -7.60
N THR A 8 24.82 -0.16 -6.32
CA THR A 8 25.74 -0.44 -5.20
C THR A 8 25.07 -1.43 -4.26
N LEU A 9 25.87 -2.32 -3.64
CA LEU A 9 25.35 -3.27 -2.66
C LEU A 9 24.73 -2.55 -1.46
N ALA A 10 25.31 -1.43 -1.05
CA ALA A 10 24.77 -0.60 0.02
C ALA A 10 23.36 -0.10 -0.31
N ALA A 11 23.12 0.45 -1.53
CA ALA A 11 21.81 0.91 -1.96
C ALA A 11 20.81 -0.25 -2.09
N LEU A 12 21.27 -1.43 -2.52
CA LEU A 12 20.42 -2.61 -2.61
C LEU A 12 19.88 -3.02 -1.23
N VAL A 13 20.75 -3.09 -0.22
CA VAL A 13 20.40 -3.57 1.12
C VAL A 13 19.67 -2.49 1.94
N SER A 14 20.15 -1.24 1.91
CA SER A 14 19.59 -0.18 2.77
C SER A 14 18.40 0.55 2.16
N LEU A 15 18.19 0.47 0.85
CA LEU A 15 17.12 1.20 0.16
C LEU A 15 16.18 0.26 -0.61
N ALA A 16 16.70 -0.53 -1.55
CA ALA A 16 15.85 -1.30 -2.45
C ALA A 16 15.07 -2.40 -1.72
N LEU A 17 15.72 -3.17 -0.86
CA LEU A 17 15.08 -4.25 -0.10
C LEU A 17 14.02 -3.72 0.88
N PRO A 18 14.29 -2.71 1.73
CA PRO A 18 13.27 -2.13 2.60
C PRO A 18 12.09 -1.52 1.83
N LEU A 19 12.36 -0.77 0.74
CA LEU A 19 11.29 -0.19 -0.07
C LEU A 19 10.43 -1.26 -0.75
N PHE A 20 11.03 -2.34 -1.24
CA PHE A 20 10.29 -3.46 -1.81
C PHE A 20 9.35 -4.09 -0.79
N ILE A 21 9.84 -4.40 0.41
CA ILE A 21 9.04 -5.01 1.48
C ILE A 21 7.91 -4.08 1.90
N VAL A 22 8.20 -2.80 2.11
CA VAL A 22 7.18 -1.80 2.48
C VAL A 22 6.14 -1.65 1.39
N THR A 23 6.54 -1.53 0.12
CA THR A 23 5.61 -1.38 -1.01
C THR A 23 4.73 -2.62 -1.17
N MET A 24 5.29 -3.82 -1.02
CA MET A 24 4.50 -5.05 -1.04
C MET A 24 3.48 -5.10 0.09
N ALA A 25 3.90 -4.82 1.32
CA ALA A 25 3.04 -4.90 2.51
C ALA A 25 1.97 -3.79 2.56
N SER A 26 2.32 -2.55 2.16
CA SER A 26 1.45 -1.39 2.33
C SER A 26 0.59 -1.04 1.11
N GLN A 27 0.96 -1.50 -0.08
CA GLN A 27 0.28 -1.15 -1.34
C GLN A 27 -0.20 -2.39 -2.09
N ASN A 28 0.70 -3.29 -2.47
CA ASN A 28 0.34 -4.41 -3.33
C ASN A 28 -0.60 -5.41 -2.63
N LEU A 29 -0.30 -5.84 -1.40
CA LEU A 29 -1.16 -6.78 -0.67
C LEU A 29 -2.55 -6.18 -0.36
N PRO A 30 -2.67 -4.95 0.19
CA PRO A 30 -3.98 -4.33 0.36
C PRO A 30 -4.70 -4.05 -0.97
N GLY A 31 -3.98 -3.71 -2.05
CA GLY A 31 -4.55 -3.55 -3.39
C GLY A 31 -5.16 -4.85 -3.92
N VAL A 32 -4.46 -5.97 -3.76
CA VAL A 32 -4.98 -7.31 -4.09
C VAL A 32 -6.22 -7.64 -3.25
N ALA A 33 -6.18 -7.36 -1.95
CA ALA A 33 -7.33 -7.57 -1.06
C ALA A 33 -8.54 -6.72 -1.49
N ALA A 34 -8.32 -5.47 -1.91
CA ALA A 34 -9.38 -4.60 -2.44
C ALA A 34 -9.98 -5.15 -3.75
N ILE A 35 -9.17 -5.67 -4.66
CA ILE A 35 -9.63 -6.32 -5.89
C ILE A 35 -10.52 -7.53 -5.57
N GLN A 36 -10.07 -8.38 -4.63
CA GLN A 36 -10.79 -9.58 -4.22
C GLN A 36 -12.12 -9.24 -3.52
N SER A 37 -12.10 -8.33 -2.56
CA SER A 37 -13.28 -7.93 -1.78
C SER A 37 -14.34 -7.22 -2.65
N SER A 38 -13.92 -6.55 -3.72
CA SER A 38 -14.82 -5.89 -4.68
C SER A 38 -15.41 -6.83 -5.74
N GLY A 39 -15.08 -8.13 -5.68
CA GLY A 39 -15.63 -9.15 -6.58
C GLY A 39 -14.89 -9.29 -7.91
N TYR A 40 -13.73 -8.64 -8.09
CA TYR A 40 -12.89 -8.73 -9.29
C TYR A 40 -11.76 -9.78 -9.16
N GLY A 41 -11.75 -10.57 -8.10
CA GLY A 41 -10.78 -11.65 -7.90
C GLY A 41 -10.89 -12.76 -8.95
N ASP A 42 -9.90 -13.66 -8.97
CA ASP A 42 -9.86 -14.79 -9.91
C ASP A 42 -11.06 -15.73 -9.70
N ARG A 43 -12.03 -15.65 -10.61
CA ARG A 43 -13.28 -16.46 -10.59
C ARG A 43 -13.11 -17.87 -11.14
N ARG A 44 -11.89 -18.33 -11.41
CA ARG A 44 -11.64 -19.67 -11.92
C ARG A 44 -12.22 -20.79 -11.06
N SER A 45 -12.48 -20.53 -9.78
CA SER A 45 -13.11 -21.50 -8.87
C SER A 45 -14.63 -21.58 -8.97
N HIS A 46 -15.32 -20.71 -9.73
CA HIS A 46 -16.78 -20.65 -9.78
C HIS A 46 -17.38 -20.57 -11.20
N GLY A 47 -16.63 -20.94 -12.24
CA GLY A 47 -17.18 -21.11 -13.62
C GLY A 47 -17.63 -19.85 -14.32
N GLY A 48 -17.16 -18.66 -13.90
CA GLY A 48 -17.45 -17.37 -14.54
C GLY A 48 -16.24 -16.78 -15.27
N ASP A 49 -16.45 -15.65 -15.97
CA ASP A 49 -15.43 -14.93 -16.72
C ASP A 49 -14.16 -14.68 -15.88
N ALA A 50 -13.02 -14.77 -16.55
CA ALA A 50 -11.71 -14.62 -15.92
C ALA A 50 -11.62 -13.29 -15.15
N GLY A 51 -11.35 -13.36 -13.85
CA GLY A 51 -11.10 -12.21 -13.01
C GLY A 51 -9.82 -11.45 -13.42
N ILE A 52 -9.52 -10.35 -12.74
CA ILE A 52 -8.31 -9.55 -13.01
C ILE A 52 -7.07 -10.42 -12.72
N PRO A 53 -6.16 -10.60 -13.70
CA PRO A 53 -4.95 -11.37 -13.51
C PRO A 53 -3.95 -10.57 -12.67
N ILE A 54 -3.89 -10.83 -11.36
CA ILE A 54 -3.09 -10.06 -10.38
C ILE A 54 -1.60 -10.14 -10.70
N SER A 55 -1.07 -11.36 -10.99
CA SER A 55 0.36 -11.54 -11.24
C SER A 55 0.86 -10.77 -12.47
N PRO A 56 0.22 -10.82 -13.65
CA PRO A 56 0.58 -9.97 -14.78
C PRO A 56 0.52 -8.47 -14.48
N VAL A 57 -0.46 -8.01 -13.72
CA VAL A 57 -0.60 -6.58 -13.37
C VAL A 57 0.57 -6.12 -12.48
N ILE A 58 0.93 -6.88 -11.45
CA ILE A 58 2.09 -6.58 -10.60
C ILE A 58 3.38 -6.62 -11.40
N THR A 59 3.54 -7.61 -12.29
CA THR A 59 4.71 -7.70 -13.16
C THR A 59 4.81 -6.49 -14.11
N LEU A 60 3.69 -6.10 -14.71
CA LEU A 60 3.66 -4.95 -15.62
C LEU A 60 4.02 -3.64 -14.91
N THR A 61 3.48 -3.40 -13.72
CA THR A 61 3.83 -2.22 -12.91
C THR A 61 5.30 -2.24 -12.49
N GLY A 62 5.85 -3.41 -12.17
CA GLY A 62 7.27 -3.58 -11.88
C GLY A 62 8.17 -3.27 -13.09
N VAL A 63 7.83 -3.81 -14.27
CA VAL A 63 8.55 -3.51 -15.52
C VAL A 63 8.46 -2.02 -15.86
N ALA A 64 7.26 -1.43 -15.75
CA ALA A 64 7.08 0.00 -16.00
C ALA A 64 7.91 0.86 -15.02
N THR A 65 8.00 0.47 -13.75
CA THR A 65 8.87 1.11 -12.76
C THR A 65 10.33 1.09 -13.20
N LEU A 66 10.83 -0.07 -13.65
CA LEU A 66 12.22 -0.21 -14.12
C LEU A 66 12.50 0.66 -15.35
N VAL A 67 11.59 0.69 -16.30
CA VAL A 67 11.72 1.49 -17.54
C VAL A 67 11.68 2.98 -17.25
N LEU A 68 10.85 3.42 -16.31
CA LEU A 68 10.66 4.83 -16.00
C LEU A 68 11.62 5.35 -14.91
N ALA A 69 12.29 4.46 -14.17
CA ALA A 69 13.25 4.86 -13.12
C ALA A 69 14.34 5.82 -13.60
N PRO A 70 14.99 5.64 -14.78
CA PRO A 70 15.99 6.59 -15.27
C PRO A 70 15.44 7.99 -15.55
N PHE A 71 14.13 8.11 -15.71
CA PHE A 71 13.46 9.42 -15.91
C PHE A 71 13.00 10.05 -14.61
N GLY A 72 13.35 9.45 -13.46
CA GLY A 72 13.00 9.95 -12.13
C GLY A 72 11.57 9.64 -11.70
N ALA A 73 10.92 8.67 -12.34
CA ALA A 73 9.59 8.23 -11.92
C ALA A 73 9.64 7.47 -10.59
N PHE A 74 8.59 7.66 -9.78
CA PHE A 74 8.38 6.86 -8.57
C PHE A 74 7.96 5.44 -8.92
N ALA A 75 8.11 4.53 -7.95
CA ALA A 75 7.67 3.15 -8.07
C ALA A 75 6.16 3.07 -8.36
N LEU A 76 5.79 2.36 -9.42
CA LEU A 76 4.41 2.05 -9.74
C LEU A 76 4.00 0.77 -9.00
N ASN A 77 2.84 0.82 -8.35
CA ASN A 77 2.30 -0.29 -7.57
C ASN A 77 0.77 -0.28 -7.64
N LEU A 78 0.15 -1.32 -7.08
CA LEU A 78 -1.29 -1.32 -6.90
C LEU A 78 -1.68 -0.24 -5.88
N SER A 79 -2.78 0.45 -6.15
CA SER A 79 -3.34 1.40 -5.20
C SER A 79 -4.25 0.66 -4.22
N ALA A 80 -4.08 0.90 -2.92
CA ALA A 80 -4.97 0.35 -1.90
C ALA A 80 -6.19 1.26 -1.67
N ILE A 81 -5.97 2.54 -1.37
CA ILE A 81 -7.02 3.49 -0.98
C ILE A 81 -7.84 3.92 -2.19
N THR A 82 -7.18 4.39 -3.25
CA THR A 82 -7.87 4.83 -4.49
C THR A 82 -8.60 3.66 -5.15
N ALA A 83 -8.05 2.45 -5.09
CA ALA A 83 -8.71 1.25 -5.59
C ALA A 83 -10.02 0.99 -4.84
N ALA A 84 -10.02 1.05 -3.51
CA ALA A 84 -11.22 0.86 -2.70
C ALA A 84 -12.31 1.90 -3.05
N ILE A 85 -11.94 3.16 -3.27
CA ILE A 85 -12.87 4.22 -3.67
C ILE A 85 -13.43 3.97 -5.08
N CYS A 86 -12.56 3.71 -6.06
CA CYS A 86 -12.99 3.51 -7.46
C CYS A 86 -13.76 2.22 -7.70
N MET A 87 -13.52 1.19 -6.89
CA MET A 87 -14.22 -0.10 -6.96
C MET A 87 -15.45 -0.18 -6.05
N GLY A 88 -15.67 0.84 -5.21
CA GLY A 88 -16.82 0.91 -4.31
C GLY A 88 -18.15 1.11 -5.03
N HIS A 89 -19.24 0.78 -4.33
CA HIS A 89 -20.62 1.01 -4.82
C HIS A 89 -20.90 2.52 -5.07
N GLU A 90 -20.21 3.39 -4.34
CA GLU A 90 -20.32 4.84 -4.47
C GLU A 90 -19.82 5.36 -5.83
N ALA A 91 -18.84 4.67 -6.44
CA ALA A 91 -18.36 5.02 -7.77
C ALA A 91 -19.40 4.73 -8.85
N HIS A 92 -20.04 3.56 -8.80
CA HIS A 92 -21.17 3.18 -9.66
C HIS A 92 -21.87 1.94 -9.10
N ALA A 93 -23.22 1.93 -9.17
CA ALA A 93 -24.03 0.78 -8.74
C ALA A 93 -23.69 -0.49 -9.52
N ASP A 94 -23.51 -0.37 -10.86
CA ASP A 94 -23.10 -1.46 -11.74
C ASP A 94 -21.58 -1.67 -11.68
N PRO A 95 -21.09 -2.84 -11.20
CA PRO A 95 -19.67 -3.16 -11.14
C PRO A 95 -18.97 -3.08 -12.50
N ALA A 96 -19.66 -3.41 -13.60
CA ALA A 96 -19.08 -3.39 -14.94
C ALA A 96 -18.74 -1.96 -15.43
N LYS A 97 -19.29 -0.93 -14.81
CA LYS A 97 -19.06 0.48 -15.17
C LYS A 97 -18.09 1.20 -14.24
N ARG A 98 -17.67 0.60 -13.14
CA ARG A 98 -16.78 1.23 -12.15
C ARG A 98 -15.39 1.60 -12.69
N TYR A 99 -14.96 0.96 -13.79
CA TYR A 99 -13.71 1.34 -14.45
C TYR A 99 -13.70 2.81 -14.92
N THR A 100 -14.86 3.41 -15.18
CA THR A 100 -14.95 4.82 -15.57
C THR A 100 -14.45 5.76 -14.50
N ALA A 101 -14.65 5.43 -13.21
CA ALA A 101 -14.09 6.20 -12.09
C ALA A 101 -12.56 6.14 -12.09
N ALA A 102 -11.98 4.96 -12.30
CA ALA A 102 -10.52 4.78 -12.40
C ALA A 102 -9.94 5.51 -13.62
N ALA A 103 -10.63 5.45 -14.77
CA ALA A 103 -10.23 6.16 -15.99
C ALA A 103 -10.27 7.69 -15.81
N SER A 104 -11.33 8.21 -15.18
CA SER A 104 -11.45 9.63 -14.86
C SER A 104 -10.37 10.08 -13.88
N CYS A 105 -10.07 9.27 -12.86
CA CYS A 105 -8.99 9.52 -11.91
C CYS A 105 -7.63 9.57 -12.64
N GLY A 106 -7.36 8.63 -13.54
CA GLY A 106 -6.15 8.63 -14.37
C GLY A 106 -6.02 9.87 -15.25
N LEU A 107 -7.11 10.30 -15.88
CA LEU A 107 -7.14 11.54 -16.67
C LEU A 107 -6.83 12.78 -15.81
N LEU A 108 -7.41 12.85 -14.63
CA LEU A 108 -7.12 13.94 -13.68
C LEU A 108 -5.65 13.93 -13.25
N TYR A 109 -5.07 12.78 -12.99
CA TYR A 109 -3.63 12.69 -12.67
C TYR A 109 -2.75 13.14 -13.83
N ILE A 110 -3.10 12.86 -15.08
CA ILE A 110 -2.37 13.36 -16.26
C ILE A 110 -2.44 14.89 -16.30
N LEU A 111 -3.62 15.48 -16.11
CA LEU A 111 -3.80 16.93 -16.07
C LEU A 111 -2.99 17.56 -14.94
N ILE A 112 -3.06 16.98 -13.72
CA ILE A 112 -2.28 17.42 -12.57
C ILE A 112 -0.76 17.32 -12.87
N GLY A 113 -0.33 16.26 -13.56
CA GLY A 113 1.07 16.09 -13.96
C GLY A 113 1.54 17.15 -14.94
N ILE A 114 0.71 17.51 -15.92
CA ILE A 114 1.01 18.56 -16.90
C ILE A 114 1.12 19.94 -16.21
N PHE A 115 0.23 20.24 -15.30
CA PHE A 115 0.18 21.49 -14.55
C PHE A 115 0.91 21.42 -13.19
N GLY A 116 1.78 20.43 -13.00
CA GLY A 116 2.40 20.13 -11.69
C GLY A 116 3.09 21.31 -11.04
N ALA A 117 3.81 22.13 -11.82
CA ALA A 117 4.48 23.34 -11.29
C ALA A 117 3.48 24.37 -10.76
N ALA A 118 2.36 24.60 -11.50
CA ALA A 118 1.33 25.54 -11.08
C ALA A 118 0.58 25.04 -9.84
N ILE A 119 0.25 23.76 -9.80
CA ILE A 119 -0.43 23.12 -8.65
C ILE A 119 0.47 23.14 -7.42
N THR A 120 1.76 22.82 -7.58
CA THR A 120 2.73 22.91 -6.49
C THR A 120 2.85 24.35 -5.98
N GLY A 121 2.87 25.35 -6.89
CA GLY A 121 2.87 26.77 -6.52
C GLY A 121 1.66 27.16 -5.68
N VAL A 122 0.46 26.69 -6.07
CA VAL A 122 -0.75 26.94 -5.29
C VAL A 122 -0.69 26.26 -3.92
N LEU A 123 -0.30 24.99 -3.86
CA LEU A 123 -0.19 24.25 -2.59
C LEU A 123 0.83 24.83 -1.63
N THR A 124 1.94 25.35 -2.15
CA THR A 124 2.99 26.00 -1.33
C THR A 124 2.60 27.40 -0.86
N ALA A 125 1.59 28.03 -1.47
CA ALA A 125 1.04 29.31 -1.00
C ALA A 125 0.21 29.17 0.29
N PHE A 126 -0.28 27.96 0.59
CA PHE A 126 -0.99 27.70 1.84
C PHE A 126 -0.02 27.37 3.00
N PRO A 127 -0.38 27.72 4.24
CA PRO A 127 0.36 27.28 5.42
C PRO A 127 0.44 25.75 5.46
N LYS A 128 1.63 25.20 5.72
CA LYS A 128 1.86 23.74 5.75
C LYS A 128 0.96 23.05 6.76
N GLU A 129 0.69 23.70 7.87
CA GLU A 129 -0.17 23.21 8.95
C GLU A 129 -1.62 23.03 8.47
N LEU A 130 -2.12 23.96 7.65
CA LEU A 130 -3.46 23.89 7.07
C LEU A 130 -3.57 22.71 6.11
N VAL A 131 -2.57 22.55 5.21
CA VAL A 131 -2.53 21.42 4.25
C VAL A 131 -2.47 20.09 5.00
N ALA A 132 -1.61 20.00 6.04
CA ALA A 132 -1.51 18.81 6.87
C ALA A 132 -2.81 18.48 7.63
N ALA A 133 -3.48 19.50 8.16
CA ALA A 133 -4.75 19.34 8.86
C ALA A 133 -5.85 18.81 7.93
N ILE A 134 -5.99 19.40 6.74
CA ILE A 134 -6.98 18.96 5.74
C ILE A 134 -6.67 17.52 5.29
N ALA A 135 -5.41 17.20 5.01
CA ALA A 135 -5.00 15.85 4.64
C ALA A 135 -5.27 14.83 5.76
N GLY A 136 -4.96 15.18 7.01
CA GLY A 136 -5.24 14.34 8.17
C GLY A 136 -6.73 14.09 8.37
N LEU A 137 -7.57 15.12 8.27
CA LEU A 137 -9.02 14.99 8.36
C LEU A 137 -9.60 14.10 7.25
N ALA A 138 -9.14 14.27 6.03
CA ALA A 138 -9.56 13.45 4.89
C ALA A 138 -9.22 11.95 5.07
N LEU A 139 -8.14 11.64 5.77
CA LEU A 139 -7.69 10.27 6.01
C LEU A 139 -8.29 9.61 7.26
N LEU A 140 -8.98 10.36 8.13
CA LEU A 140 -9.50 9.81 9.40
C LEU A 140 -10.41 8.59 9.18
N GLY A 141 -11.32 8.65 8.22
CA GLY A 141 -12.20 7.53 7.90
C GLY A 141 -11.42 6.28 7.46
N THR A 142 -10.42 6.47 6.61
CA THR A 142 -9.55 5.39 6.12
C THR A 142 -8.72 4.79 7.25
N ILE A 143 -8.15 5.63 8.13
CA ILE A 143 -7.39 5.19 9.32
C ILE A 143 -8.30 4.38 10.25
N GLY A 144 -9.50 4.88 10.55
CA GLY A 144 -10.46 4.18 11.40
C GLY A 144 -10.88 2.83 10.83
N GLY A 145 -11.19 2.77 9.53
CA GLY A 145 -11.53 1.52 8.84
C GLY A 145 -10.37 0.52 8.82
N ALA A 146 -9.15 0.98 8.56
CA ALA A 146 -7.96 0.13 8.55
C ALA A 146 -7.66 -0.44 9.95
N LEU A 147 -7.74 0.38 11.00
CA LEU A 147 -7.57 -0.06 12.38
C LEU A 147 -8.64 -1.08 12.78
N THR A 148 -9.90 -0.80 12.46
CA THR A 148 -11.00 -1.73 12.73
C THR A 148 -10.74 -3.08 12.07
N SER A 149 -10.37 -3.10 10.80
CA SER A 149 -10.05 -4.32 10.06
C SER A 149 -8.86 -5.07 10.66
N ALA A 150 -7.79 -4.35 11.02
CA ALA A 150 -6.58 -4.94 11.60
C ALA A 150 -6.83 -5.57 12.99
N LEU A 151 -7.79 -5.03 13.76
CA LEU A 151 -8.11 -5.49 15.11
C LEU A 151 -9.23 -6.54 15.18
N GLN A 152 -9.91 -6.85 14.08
CA GLN A 152 -10.98 -7.85 14.04
C GLN A 152 -10.49 -9.27 14.32
N HIS A 153 -9.25 -9.61 13.90
CA HIS A 153 -8.69 -10.94 14.06
C HIS A 153 -7.98 -11.06 15.40
N GLU A 154 -8.66 -11.58 16.42
CA GLU A 154 -8.11 -11.75 17.77
C GLU A 154 -6.70 -12.38 17.81
N PRO A 155 -6.39 -13.46 17.06
CA PRO A 155 -5.07 -14.08 17.11
C PRO A 155 -3.92 -13.18 16.65
N HIS A 156 -4.21 -12.16 15.83
CA HIS A 156 -3.19 -11.29 15.22
C HIS A 156 -3.26 -9.85 15.73
N ARG A 157 -4.19 -9.55 16.64
CA ARG A 157 -4.46 -8.20 17.15
C ARG A 157 -3.23 -7.54 17.77
N GLU A 158 -2.50 -8.27 18.62
CA GLU A 158 -1.30 -7.74 19.27
C GLU A 158 -0.20 -7.42 18.26
N ALA A 159 0.03 -8.29 17.29
CA ALA A 159 1.00 -8.05 16.23
C ALA A 159 0.62 -6.84 15.36
N ALA A 160 -0.68 -6.65 15.08
CA ALA A 160 -1.18 -5.49 14.36
C ALA A 160 -0.95 -4.18 15.14
N VAL A 161 -1.21 -4.18 16.45
CA VAL A 161 -0.95 -3.02 17.33
C VAL A 161 0.54 -2.70 17.40
N ILE A 162 1.40 -3.71 17.56
CA ILE A 162 2.86 -3.53 17.58
C ILE A 162 3.33 -2.93 16.26
N THR A 163 2.89 -3.49 15.12
CA THR A 163 3.20 -2.95 13.79
C THR A 163 2.80 -1.49 13.65
N PHE A 164 1.57 -1.15 14.07
CA PHE A 164 1.04 0.20 14.01
C PHE A 164 1.86 1.18 14.86
N LEU A 165 2.13 0.84 16.12
CA LEU A 165 2.87 1.69 17.05
C LEU A 165 4.31 1.92 16.60
N VAL A 166 5.01 0.88 16.13
CA VAL A 166 6.38 1.01 15.61
C VAL A 166 6.39 1.86 14.34
N THR A 167 5.43 1.68 13.44
CA THR A 167 5.31 2.50 12.23
C THR A 167 5.04 3.96 12.58
N LEU A 168 4.13 4.22 13.53
CA LEU A 168 3.76 5.57 13.96
C LEU A 168 4.89 6.29 14.70
N SER A 169 5.80 5.55 15.35
CA SER A 169 6.92 6.13 16.12
C SER A 169 7.87 6.99 15.28
N GLY A 170 7.88 6.83 13.95
CA GLY A 170 8.78 7.55 13.06
C GLY A 170 10.26 7.18 13.23
N VAL A 171 10.57 6.11 13.99
CA VAL A 171 11.94 5.66 14.29
C VAL A 171 12.69 5.32 13.00
N VAL A 172 13.93 5.80 12.88
CA VAL A 172 14.82 5.48 11.77
C VAL A 172 16.05 4.74 12.32
N VAL A 173 16.27 3.52 11.87
CA VAL A 173 17.41 2.68 12.27
C VAL A 173 18.21 2.32 11.02
N ALA A 174 19.51 2.54 11.06
CA ALA A 174 20.43 2.28 9.93
C ALA A 174 20.01 2.96 8.61
N GLY A 175 19.37 4.15 8.68
CA GLY A 175 18.85 4.86 7.50
C GLY A 175 17.53 4.31 6.94
N VAL A 176 16.94 3.28 7.57
CA VAL A 176 15.67 2.67 7.16
C VAL A 176 14.54 3.18 8.03
N GLY A 177 13.45 3.64 7.40
CA GLY A 177 12.31 4.24 8.08
C GLY A 177 11.44 3.27 8.88
N SER A 178 10.64 3.84 9.78
CA SER A 178 9.77 3.12 10.74
C SER A 178 8.78 2.15 10.10
N ALA A 179 8.31 2.42 8.89
CA ALA A 179 7.37 1.53 8.19
C ALA A 179 7.95 0.12 7.95
N PHE A 180 9.24 0.03 7.60
CA PHE A 180 9.93 -1.26 7.47
C PHE A 180 10.06 -1.96 8.83
N TRP A 181 10.49 -1.23 9.85
CA TRP A 181 10.66 -1.77 11.19
C TRP A 181 9.34 -2.18 11.83
N GLY A 182 8.26 -1.50 11.47
CA GLY A 182 6.89 -1.89 11.84
C GLY A 182 6.53 -3.28 11.31
N VAL A 183 6.80 -3.54 10.03
CA VAL A 183 6.58 -4.87 9.43
C VAL A 183 7.45 -5.92 10.11
N VAL A 184 8.73 -5.64 10.33
CA VAL A 184 9.66 -6.55 11.02
C VAL A 184 9.16 -6.87 12.44
N ALA A 185 8.79 -5.85 13.21
CA ALA A 185 8.28 -6.02 14.57
C ALA A 185 6.98 -6.85 14.59
N GLY A 186 6.07 -6.62 13.64
CA GLY A 186 4.83 -7.39 13.51
C GLY A 186 5.09 -8.86 13.18
N VAL A 187 6.00 -9.15 12.26
CA VAL A 187 6.39 -10.52 11.92
C VAL A 187 7.03 -11.21 13.12
N LEU A 188 7.92 -10.53 13.84
CA LEU A 188 8.53 -11.07 15.06
C LEU A 188 7.48 -11.37 16.13
N ALA A 189 6.51 -10.47 16.34
CA ALA A 189 5.42 -10.70 17.27
C ALA A 189 4.59 -11.94 16.91
N LEU A 190 4.25 -12.12 15.62
CA LEU A 190 3.55 -13.31 15.12
C LEU A 190 4.37 -14.59 15.34
N LEU A 191 5.67 -14.55 15.09
CA LEU A 191 6.56 -15.70 15.32
C LEU A 191 6.60 -16.09 16.81
N VAL A 192 6.76 -15.13 17.70
CA VAL A 192 6.76 -15.37 19.16
C VAL A 192 5.43 -15.96 19.62
N GLN A 193 4.29 -15.42 19.14
CA GLN A 193 2.97 -15.96 19.45
C GLN A 193 2.79 -17.40 18.95
N HIS A 194 3.27 -17.69 17.73
CA HIS A 194 3.19 -19.03 17.16
C HIS A 194 4.03 -20.05 17.97
N LEU A 195 5.27 -19.68 18.33
CA LEU A 195 6.14 -20.52 19.16
C LEU A 195 5.57 -20.73 20.57
N GLY A 196 5.01 -19.70 21.19
CA GLY A 196 4.38 -19.81 22.50
C GLY A 196 3.18 -20.77 22.50
N ARG A 197 2.32 -20.72 21.48
CA ARG A 197 1.18 -21.64 21.34
C ARG A 197 1.63 -23.08 21.12
N SER A 198 2.65 -23.31 20.32
CA SER A 198 3.17 -24.67 20.07
C SER A 198 3.80 -25.30 21.31
N THR A 199 4.37 -24.50 22.20
CA THR A 199 4.98 -24.98 23.46
C THR A 199 3.91 -25.33 24.49
N LEU A 200 2.81 -24.58 24.55
CA LEU A 200 1.67 -24.88 25.46
C LEU A 200 0.90 -26.15 25.07
N MET A 201 0.77 -26.43 23.77
CA MET A 201 0.14 -27.68 23.28
C MET A 201 1.01 -28.94 23.47
N ARG A 202 2.28 -28.78 23.77
CA ARG A 202 3.24 -29.89 23.96
C ARG A 202 3.47 -30.28 25.45
N ARG A 203 2.77 -29.68 26.41
CA ARG A 203 2.78 -30.17 27.80
C ARG A 203 1.79 -31.33 27.90
N PRO A 204 2.25 -32.58 27.96
CA PRO A 204 1.41 -33.70 28.43
C PRO A 204 1.21 -33.50 29.93
N ASP A 205 -0.03 -33.64 30.36
CA ASP A 205 -0.42 -33.78 31.77
C ASP A 205 0.24 -35.05 32.35
#